data_7c005bcbd4b7936cc8b65d9c6651d144
#
_entry.id   7c005bcbd4b7936cc8b65d9c6651d144
#
_cell.length_a   1.000
_cell.length_b   1.000
_cell.length_c   1.000
_cell.angle_alpha   90.00
_cell.angle_beta   90.00
_cell.angle_gamma   90.00
#
_symmetry.space_group_name_H-M   'P 1'
#
loop_
_entity.id
_entity.type
_entity.pdbx_description
1 polymer ?
#
loop_
_entity_poly.entity_id
_entity_poly.type
_entity_poly.pdbx_seq_one_letter_code
_entity_poly.pdbx_strand_id
1 'polypeptide(L)'
;MEFKKRYESNTLTGIIAERSGISIDEFLHPNSEPFLYGLKESVEFIKQCIQDGSDIHIFADYDCDGIMSGSILFRALSEYLSLSGKKQKITIRFPKRFTEGYGISESAVNEFDHGLLITVDNGITAIDPIQKAKEKGMHVVVFDHHLAGGTLPSADVIVDPHIETKSDFSQYCGAGIAFRFAKEILPKESPILDKLLVLAGIATVADMVPLYGARLLFQELSLDLQGLMVTFI
;
A
#
# COMPACT_ATOMS: atom_id res chain seq x y z
N MET A 1 -38.57 20.50 -2.61
CA MET A 1 -37.25 19.94 -2.23
C MET A 1 -36.31 21.11 -2.02
N GLU A 2 -35.92 21.40 -0.79
CA GLU A 2 -34.99 22.50 -0.48
C GLU A 2 -33.55 21.98 -0.64
N PHE A 3 -32.78 22.56 -1.55
CA PHE A 3 -31.35 22.25 -1.69
C PHE A 3 -30.58 22.97 -0.61
N LYS A 4 -29.99 22.23 0.31
CA LYS A 4 -29.12 22.77 1.33
C LYS A 4 -27.70 22.90 0.77
N LYS A 5 -27.14 24.13 0.84
CA LYS A 5 -25.75 24.38 0.46
C LYS A 5 -24.82 23.54 1.36
N ARG A 6 -23.92 22.75 0.77
CA ARG A 6 -23.04 21.85 1.50
C ARG A 6 -21.74 22.53 1.96
N TYR A 7 -21.29 23.52 1.22
CA TYR A 7 -20.07 24.27 1.50
C TYR A 7 -20.37 25.76 1.56
N GLU A 8 -19.65 26.51 2.39
CA GLU A 8 -19.79 27.95 2.51
C GLU A 8 -19.20 28.69 1.31
N SER A 9 -18.07 28.20 0.78
CA SER A 9 -17.42 28.77 -0.38
C SER A 9 -18.25 28.66 -1.66
N ASN A 10 -18.11 29.66 -2.53
CA ASN A 10 -18.68 29.69 -3.87
C ASN A 10 -17.63 29.48 -4.98
N THR A 11 -16.35 29.29 -4.60
CA THR A 11 -15.24 29.02 -5.54
C THR A 11 -14.82 27.57 -5.44
N LEU A 12 -14.36 26.99 -6.55
CA LEU A 12 -13.87 25.63 -6.59
C LEU A 12 -12.70 25.44 -5.60
N THR A 13 -11.75 26.38 -5.58
CA THR A 13 -10.60 26.36 -4.65
C THR A 13 -11.03 26.41 -3.18
N GLY A 14 -12.02 27.26 -2.86
CA GLY A 14 -12.57 27.32 -1.51
C GLY A 14 -13.32 26.05 -1.12
N ILE A 15 -14.10 25.45 -2.02
CA ILE A 15 -14.79 24.17 -1.77
C ILE A 15 -13.76 23.04 -1.54
N ILE A 16 -12.67 23.01 -2.32
CA ILE A 16 -11.58 22.04 -2.12
C ILE A 16 -10.94 22.25 -0.75
N ALA A 17 -10.62 23.48 -0.37
CA ALA A 17 -10.02 23.78 0.94
C ALA A 17 -10.94 23.41 2.11
N GLU A 18 -12.23 23.74 2.04
CA GLU A 18 -13.22 23.33 3.04
C GLU A 18 -13.36 21.81 3.16
N ARG A 19 -13.34 21.10 2.04
CA ARG A 19 -13.48 19.64 2.00
C ARG A 19 -12.24 18.91 2.51
N SER A 20 -11.06 19.40 2.16
CA SER A 20 -9.79 18.79 2.53
C SER A 20 -9.28 19.18 3.91
N GLY A 21 -9.78 20.30 4.46
CA GLY A 21 -9.30 20.85 5.73
C GLY A 21 -7.91 21.51 5.66
N ILE A 22 -7.35 21.69 4.44
CA ILE A 22 -6.04 22.29 4.21
C ILE A 22 -6.14 23.43 3.19
N SER A 23 -5.16 24.32 3.18
CA SER A 23 -5.12 25.41 2.20
C SER A 23 -4.98 24.89 0.76
N ILE A 24 -5.46 25.67 -0.22
CA ILE A 24 -5.30 25.28 -1.63
C ILE A 24 -3.84 25.21 -2.05
N ASP A 25 -2.99 26.05 -1.50
CA ASP A 25 -1.55 26.04 -1.77
C ASP A 25 -0.91 24.77 -1.24
N GLU A 26 -1.18 24.40 0.00
CA GLU A 26 -0.75 23.13 0.58
C GLU A 26 -1.38 21.92 -0.12
N PHE A 27 -2.61 22.07 -0.63
CA PHE A 27 -3.24 21.06 -1.47
C PHE A 27 -2.52 20.88 -2.81
N LEU A 28 -2.05 21.92 -3.45
CA LEU A 28 -1.35 21.87 -4.75
C LEU A 28 0.15 21.58 -4.58
N HIS A 29 0.76 22.02 -3.50
CA HIS A 29 2.20 21.96 -3.25
C HIS A 29 2.50 21.37 -1.86
N PRO A 30 2.29 20.07 -1.66
CA PRO A 30 2.60 19.43 -0.37
C PRO A 30 4.10 19.49 -0.07
N ASN A 31 4.44 19.96 1.12
CA ASN A 31 5.84 20.22 1.52
C ASN A 31 6.67 18.96 1.80
N SER A 32 6.03 17.83 2.12
CA SER A 32 6.71 16.58 2.45
C SER A 32 5.77 15.39 2.29
N GLU A 33 6.37 14.21 2.11
CA GLU A 33 5.60 12.97 2.21
C GLU A 33 5.13 12.73 3.66
N PRO A 34 3.85 12.38 3.86
CA PRO A 34 3.32 12.11 5.19
C PRO A 34 4.04 10.93 5.85
N PHE A 35 4.23 10.99 7.16
CA PHE A 35 4.73 9.85 7.91
C PHE A 35 3.74 8.68 7.83
N LEU A 36 4.26 7.48 7.56
CA LEU A 36 3.50 6.24 7.55
C LEU A 36 4.12 5.27 8.56
N TYR A 37 3.32 4.89 9.56
CA TYR A 37 3.74 3.99 10.63
C TYR A 37 4.19 2.63 10.09
N GLY A 38 5.26 2.09 10.63
CA GLY A 38 5.81 0.78 10.25
C GLY A 38 6.61 0.77 8.94
N LEU A 39 6.57 1.82 8.11
CA LEU A 39 7.18 1.81 6.78
C LEU A 39 8.70 1.61 6.84
N LYS A 40 9.40 2.39 7.65
CA LYS A 40 10.87 2.29 7.76
C LYS A 40 11.30 0.97 8.37
N GLU A 41 10.60 0.53 9.41
CA GLU A 41 10.82 -0.75 10.06
C GLU A 41 10.64 -1.90 9.08
N SER A 42 9.65 -1.83 8.20
CA SER A 42 9.42 -2.87 7.18
C SER A 42 10.56 -2.95 6.17
N VAL A 43 11.11 -1.81 5.75
CA VAL A 43 12.26 -1.77 4.82
C VAL A 43 13.49 -2.39 5.46
N GLU A 44 13.81 -2.04 6.71
CA GLU A 44 14.95 -2.59 7.43
C GLU A 44 14.78 -4.08 7.68
N PHE A 45 13.61 -4.51 8.13
CA PHE A 45 13.31 -5.90 8.41
C PHE A 45 13.37 -6.78 7.14
N ILE A 46 12.77 -6.33 6.04
CA ILE A 46 12.80 -7.06 4.75
C ILE A 46 14.24 -7.15 4.21
N LYS A 47 15.02 -6.07 4.31
CA LYS A 47 16.45 -6.10 3.93
C LYS A 47 17.23 -7.13 4.76
N GLN A 48 16.96 -7.21 6.07
CA GLN A 48 17.60 -8.20 6.93
C GLN A 48 17.21 -9.64 6.51
N CYS A 49 15.93 -9.94 6.31
CA CYS A 49 15.48 -11.25 5.83
C CYS A 49 16.16 -11.64 4.51
N ILE A 50 16.30 -10.68 3.57
CA ILE A 50 17.01 -10.91 2.31
C ILE A 50 18.51 -11.18 2.56
N GLN A 51 19.15 -10.49 3.49
CA GLN A 51 20.56 -10.74 3.85
C GLN A 51 20.74 -12.14 4.43
N ASP A 52 19.81 -12.59 5.25
CA ASP A 52 19.81 -13.90 5.89
C ASP A 52 19.43 -15.05 4.93
N GLY A 53 19.11 -14.72 3.67
CA GLY A 53 18.87 -15.71 2.61
C GLY A 53 17.43 -16.16 2.45
N SER A 54 16.46 -15.47 3.08
CA SER A 54 15.03 -15.83 3.01
C SER A 54 14.48 -15.62 1.60
N ASP A 55 13.80 -16.65 1.07
CA ASP A 55 12.93 -16.51 -0.09
C ASP A 55 11.70 -15.67 0.27
N ILE A 56 11.09 -15.01 -0.70
CA ILE A 56 10.01 -14.05 -0.50
C ILE A 56 8.72 -14.58 -1.11
N HIS A 57 7.66 -14.59 -0.31
CA HIS A 57 6.32 -14.97 -0.73
C HIS A 57 5.39 -13.77 -0.54
N ILE A 58 4.91 -13.21 -1.64
CA ILE A 58 3.92 -12.12 -1.63
C ILE A 58 2.54 -12.73 -1.75
N PHE A 59 1.65 -12.42 -0.83
CA PHE A 59 0.23 -12.74 -0.91
C PHE A 59 -0.57 -11.44 -1.03
N ALA A 60 -1.15 -11.20 -2.20
CA ALA A 60 -1.91 -9.99 -2.52
C ALA A 60 -3.39 -10.32 -2.73
N ASP A 61 -4.30 -9.38 -2.50
CA ASP A 61 -5.70 -9.61 -2.81
C ASP A 61 -5.97 -9.65 -4.32
N TYR A 62 -7.16 -10.10 -4.71
CA TYR A 62 -7.54 -10.40 -6.11
C TYR A 62 -8.16 -9.22 -6.86
N ASP A 63 -8.47 -8.13 -6.20
CA ASP A 63 -9.07 -6.96 -6.84
C ASP A 63 -8.04 -6.03 -7.51
N CYS A 64 -8.46 -4.87 -7.98
CA CYS A 64 -7.56 -3.96 -8.68
C CYS A 64 -6.44 -3.45 -7.77
N ASP A 65 -6.75 -3.10 -6.52
CA ASP A 65 -5.75 -2.61 -5.58
C ASP A 65 -4.78 -3.72 -5.19
N GLY A 66 -5.29 -4.91 -4.84
CA GLY A 66 -4.45 -6.07 -4.52
C GLY A 66 -3.53 -6.49 -5.66
N ILE A 67 -4.02 -6.54 -6.91
CA ILE A 67 -3.21 -6.88 -8.08
C ILE A 67 -2.11 -5.83 -8.31
N MET A 68 -2.44 -4.54 -8.23
CA MET A 68 -1.47 -3.45 -8.43
C MET A 68 -0.45 -3.40 -7.29
N SER A 69 -0.88 -3.51 -6.04
CA SER A 69 0.00 -3.52 -4.87
C SER A 69 0.97 -4.70 -4.88
N GLY A 70 0.48 -5.91 -5.18
CA GLY A 70 1.32 -7.09 -5.33
C GLY A 70 2.33 -6.96 -6.47
N SER A 71 1.91 -6.38 -7.60
CA SER A 71 2.78 -6.10 -8.74
C SER A 71 3.88 -5.08 -8.40
N ILE A 72 3.54 -4.03 -7.65
CA ILE A 72 4.51 -3.02 -7.18
C ILE A 72 5.55 -3.67 -6.28
N LEU A 73 5.14 -4.43 -5.27
CA LEU A 73 6.07 -5.12 -4.35
C LEU A 73 6.96 -6.12 -5.09
N PHE A 74 6.38 -6.95 -5.97
CA PHE A 74 7.13 -7.91 -6.76
C PHE A 74 8.22 -7.24 -7.60
N ARG A 75 7.86 -6.16 -8.29
CA ARG A 75 8.80 -5.42 -9.15
C ARG A 75 9.86 -4.69 -8.35
N ALA A 76 9.48 -4.02 -7.25
CA ALA A 76 10.42 -3.30 -6.38
C ALA A 76 11.43 -4.26 -5.74
N LEU A 77 10.98 -5.38 -5.19
CA LEU A 77 11.85 -6.38 -4.59
C LEU A 77 12.74 -7.09 -5.63
N SER A 78 12.21 -7.38 -6.82
CA SER A 78 13.01 -7.95 -7.92
C SER A 78 14.14 -7.01 -8.34
N GLU A 79 13.85 -5.71 -8.46
CA GLU A 79 14.86 -4.69 -8.77
C GLU A 79 15.90 -4.58 -7.64
N TYR A 80 15.44 -4.54 -6.38
CA TYR A 80 16.33 -4.51 -5.22
C TYR A 80 17.28 -5.72 -5.17
N LEU A 81 16.77 -6.94 -5.40
CA LEU A 81 17.60 -8.14 -5.45
C LEU A 81 18.63 -8.06 -6.58
N SER A 82 18.22 -7.59 -7.76
CA SER A 82 19.12 -7.40 -8.90
C SER A 82 20.26 -6.42 -8.58
N LEU A 83 19.92 -5.25 -8.03
CA LEU A 83 20.89 -4.20 -7.68
C LEU A 83 21.83 -4.63 -6.54
N SER A 84 21.35 -5.44 -5.60
CA SER A 84 22.14 -5.95 -4.48
C SER A 84 22.89 -7.27 -4.77
N GLY A 85 22.77 -7.82 -5.97
CA GLY A 85 23.39 -9.09 -6.37
C GLY A 85 22.83 -10.31 -5.63
N LYS A 86 21.64 -10.21 -5.08
CA LYS A 86 20.94 -11.26 -4.34
C LYS A 86 20.13 -12.15 -5.29
N LYS A 87 19.91 -13.42 -4.93
CA LYS A 87 19.28 -14.43 -5.80
C LYS A 87 18.09 -15.15 -5.17
N GLN A 88 17.53 -14.60 -4.11
CA GLN A 88 16.35 -15.18 -3.46
C GLN A 88 15.19 -15.25 -4.45
N LYS A 89 14.39 -16.29 -4.31
CA LYS A 89 13.19 -16.47 -5.11
C LYS A 89 12.09 -15.54 -4.58
N ILE A 90 11.38 -14.88 -5.50
CA ILE A 90 10.15 -14.17 -5.18
C ILE A 90 8.99 -14.91 -5.84
N THR A 91 7.97 -15.20 -5.07
CA THR A 91 6.69 -15.73 -5.56
C THR A 91 5.58 -14.74 -5.24
N ILE A 92 4.59 -14.66 -6.10
CA ILE A 92 3.36 -13.91 -5.84
C ILE A 92 2.17 -14.83 -6.00
N ARG A 93 1.21 -14.72 -5.06
CA ARG A 93 0.02 -15.53 -4.99
C ARG A 93 -1.20 -14.61 -4.75
N PHE A 94 -2.27 -14.87 -5.47
CA PHE A 94 -3.58 -14.22 -5.33
C PHE A 94 -4.62 -15.26 -4.92
N PRO A 95 -5.56 -14.95 -4.03
CA PRO A 95 -6.62 -15.89 -3.67
C PRO A 95 -7.58 -16.12 -4.84
N LYS A 96 -8.15 -17.32 -4.93
CA LYS A 96 -9.20 -17.63 -5.89
C LYS A 96 -10.53 -17.13 -5.34
N ARG A 97 -11.03 -16.02 -5.87
CA ARG A 97 -12.22 -15.31 -5.40
C ARG A 97 -13.40 -16.22 -5.03
N PHE A 98 -13.67 -17.23 -5.86
CA PHE A 98 -14.86 -18.08 -5.70
C PHE A 98 -14.69 -19.27 -4.77
N THR A 99 -13.46 -19.65 -4.42
CA THR A 99 -13.18 -20.85 -3.62
C THR A 99 -12.43 -20.57 -2.33
N GLU A 100 -11.70 -19.46 -2.25
CA GLU A 100 -10.86 -19.10 -1.10
C GLU A 100 -11.35 -17.84 -0.38
N GLY A 101 -12.16 -17.01 -1.05
CA GLY A 101 -12.68 -15.77 -0.49
C GLY A 101 -11.64 -14.64 -0.51
N TYR A 102 -11.81 -13.70 0.41
CA TYR A 102 -10.96 -12.52 0.58
C TYR A 102 -9.77 -12.82 1.50
N GLY A 103 -8.61 -12.25 1.14
CA GLY A 103 -7.42 -12.27 1.97
C GLY A 103 -6.74 -13.62 2.12
N ILE A 104 -5.69 -13.65 2.93
CA ILE A 104 -4.92 -14.87 3.18
C ILE A 104 -5.67 -15.82 4.11
N SER A 105 -5.71 -17.11 3.74
CA SER A 105 -6.28 -18.19 4.52
C SER A 105 -5.20 -19.13 5.08
N GLU A 106 -5.53 -19.92 6.09
CA GLU A 106 -4.62 -20.96 6.60
C GLU A 106 -4.22 -21.99 5.53
N SER A 107 -5.13 -22.30 4.59
CA SER A 107 -4.83 -23.19 3.48
C SER A 107 -3.79 -22.58 2.52
N ALA A 108 -3.85 -21.27 2.29
CA ALA A 108 -2.85 -20.59 1.50
C ALA A 108 -1.48 -20.54 2.20
N VAL A 109 -1.44 -20.36 3.51
CA VAL A 109 -0.19 -20.44 4.30
C VAL A 109 0.47 -21.79 4.19
N ASN A 110 -0.30 -22.89 4.06
CA ASN A 110 0.27 -24.22 3.90
C ASN A 110 1.02 -24.44 2.60
N GLU A 111 0.80 -23.59 1.58
CA GLU A 111 1.54 -23.61 0.31
C GLU A 111 2.98 -23.08 0.47
N PHE A 112 3.29 -22.39 1.57
CA PHE A 112 4.61 -21.82 1.87
C PHE A 112 5.28 -22.63 3.01
N ASP A 113 6.54 -22.99 2.83
CA ASP A 113 7.25 -23.80 3.83
C ASP A 113 8.08 -22.96 4.80
N HIS A 114 8.80 -21.97 4.31
CA HIS A 114 9.71 -21.11 5.07
C HIS A 114 9.96 -19.81 4.32
N GLY A 115 10.67 -18.87 4.94
CA GLY A 115 11.07 -17.60 4.34
C GLY A 115 10.27 -16.41 4.86
N LEU A 116 10.17 -15.38 4.05
CA LEU A 116 9.45 -14.14 4.34
C LEU A 116 8.10 -14.12 3.62
N LEU A 117 7.03 -14.13 4.39
CA LEU A 117 5.67 -13.88 3.89
C LEU A 117 5.38 -12.38 3.97
N ILE A 118 4.98 -11.79 2.85
CA ILE A 118 4.49 -10.41 2.79
C ILE A 118 3.04 -10.46 2.33
N THR A 119 2.11 -10.02 3.17
CA THR A 119 0.73 -9.78 2.73
C THR A 119 0.58 -8.33 2.29
N VAL A 120 -0.19 -8.07 1.24
CA VAL A 120 -0.47 -6.71 0.77
C VAL A 120 -1.92 -6.56 0.35
N ASP A 121 -2.54 -5.45 0.76
CA ASP A 121 -3.97 -5.17 0.59
C ASP A 121 -4.86 -6.20 1.29
N ASN A 122 -4.30 -6.88 2.25
CA ASN A 122 -4.95 -7.80 3.17
C ASN A 122 -3.98 -8.15 4.31
N GLY A 123 -4.49 -8.82 5.34
CA GLY A 123 -3.66 -9.38 6.39
C GLY A 123 -3.93 -8.79 7.77
N ILE A 124 -4.37 -7.53 7.88
CA ILE A 124 -4.59 -6.88 9.17
C ILE A 124 -5.63 -7.60 10.04
N THR A 125 -6.57 -8.28 9.42
CA THR A 125 -7.61 -9.07 10.10
C THR A 125 -7.34 -10.58 10.10
N ALA A 126 -6.24 -11.03 9.44
CA ALA A 126 -5.92 -12.45 9.26
C ALA A 126 -5.14 -13.02 10.45
N ILE A 127 -5.75 -13.01 11.65
CA ILE A 127 -5.10 -13.40 12.91
C ILE A 127 -4.57 -14.85 12.85
N ASP A 128 -5.47 -15.83 12.60
CA ASP A 128 -5.11 -17.25 12.60
C ASP A 128 -4.16 -17.63 11.46
N PRO A 129 -4.34 -17.16 10.20
CA PRO A 129 -3.39 -17.44 9.13
C PRO A 129 -1.98 -16.91 9.42
N ILE A 130 -1.85 -15.70 9.96
CA ILE A 130 -0.55 -15.12 10.30
C ILE A 130 0.08 -15.85 11.48
N GLN A 131 -0.70 -16.18 12.51
CA GLN A 131 -0.22 -16.99 13.62
C GLN A 131 0.33 -18.33 13.13
N LYS A 132 -0.37 -19.00 12.22
CA LYS A 132 0.08 -20.25 11.61
C LYS A 132 1.38 -20.09 10.80
N ALA A 133 1.55 -18.99 10.07
CA ALA A 133 2.81 -18.69 9.38
C ALA A 133 3.96 -18.53 10.38
N LYS A 134 3.72 -17.84 11.49
CA LYS A 134 4.71 -17.69 12.58
C LYS A 134 5.07 -19.04 13.22
N GLU A 135 4.09 -19.92 13.45
CA GLU A 135 4.30 -21.28 14.00
C GLU A 135 5.14 -22.16 13.05
N LYS A 136 5.06 -21.91 11.74
CA LYS A 136 5.95 -22.54 10.74
C LYS A 136 7.36 -21.93 10.71
N GLY A 137 7.66 -20.94 11.55
CA GLY A 137 8.96 -20.26 11.59
C GLY A 137 9.16 -19.24 10.48
N MET A 138 8.09 -18.82 9.80
CA MET A 138 8.17 -17.77 8.78
C MET A 138 8.32 -16.39 9.43
N HIS A 139 9.03 -15.49 8.74
CA HIS A 139 8.92 -14.06 8.96
C HIS A 139 7.67 -13.52 8.28
N VAL A 140 6.98 -12.56 8.89
CA VAL A 140 5.73 -12.01 8.35
C VAL A 140 5.71 -10.50 8.39
N VAL A 141 5.46 -9.87 7.25
CA VAL A 141 5.20 -8.42 7.13
C VAL A 141 3.82 -8.21 6.51
N VAL A 142 3.03 -7.34 7.13
CA VAL A 142 1.70 -6.96 6.66
C VAL A 142 1.74 -5.53 6.12
N PHE A 143 1.33 -5.34 4.87
CA PHE A 143 1.01 -4.04 4.28
C PHE A 143 -0.49 -3.99 4.05
N ASP A 144 -1.20 -3.20 4.83
CA ASP A 144 -2.66 -3.12 4.72
C ASP A 144 -3.15 -1.70 4.95
N HIS A 145 -4.38 -1.42 4.55
CA HIS A 145 -5.06 -0.13 4.75
C HIS A 145 -6.49 -0.29 5.29
N HIS A 146 -6.89 -1.51 5.54
CA HIS A 146 -8.21 -1.81 6.12
C HIS A 146 -8.22 -1.53 7.62
N LEU A 147 -9.39 -1.27 8.16
CA LEU A 147 -9.54 -1.08 9.60
C LEU A 147 -9.21 -2.38 10.34
N ALA A 148 -8.29 -2.28 11.27
CA ALA A 148 -7.99 -3.38 12.17
C ALA A 148 -9.21 -3.74 13.04
N GLY A 149 -9.38 -5.02 13.32
CA GLY A 149 -10.27 -5.48 14.37
C GLY A 149 -9.73 -5.12 15.77
N GLY A 150 -10.34 -5.66 16.81
CA GLY A 150 -9.88 -5.41 18.19
C GLY A 150 -8.50 -6.01 18.53
N THR A 151 -7.96 -6.91 17.69
CA THR A 151 -6.66 -7.57 17.87
C THR A 151 -5.86 -7.48 16.58
N LEU A 152 -4.56 -7.20 16.70
CA LEU A 152 -3.64 -7.21 15.57
C LEU A 152 -3.05 -8.63 15.36
N PRO A 153 -2.72 -8.99 14.10
CA PRO A 153 -2.03 -10.25 13.83
C PRO A 153 -0.60 -10.24 14.39
N SER A 154 -0.06 -11.43 14.70
CA SER A 154 1.28 -11.63 15.26
C SER A 154 2.40 -11.48 14.20
N ALA A 155 2.28 -10.54 13.27
CA ALA A 155 3.30 -10.24 12.28
C ALA A 155 4.54 -9.59 12.92
N ASP A 156 5.70 -9.74 12.29
CA ASP A 156 6.95 -9.09 12.75
C ASP A 156 6.88 -7.59 12.53
N VAL A 157 6.30 -7.14 11.41
CA VAL A 157 6.07 -5.72 11.12
C VAL A 157 4.71 -5.55 10.46
N ILE A 158 4.00 -4.51 10.86
CA ILE A 158 2.73 -4.09 10.25
C ILE A 158 2.88 -2.65 9.76
N VAL A 159 2.55 -2.43 8.49
CA VAL A 159 2.46 -1.12 7.87
C VAL A 159 0.99 -0.88 7.55
N ASP A 160 0.34 -0.08 8.38
CA ASP A 160 -1.06 0.26 8.19
C ASP A 160 -1.30 1.68 8.74
N PRO A 161 -1.88 2.59 7.95
CA PRO A 161 -2.08 3.98 8.35
C PRO A 161 -3.12 4.17 9.46
N HIS A 162 -3.93 3.14 9.74
CA HIS A 162 -4.98 3.20 10.78
C HIS A 162 -4.50 2.70 12.15
N ILE A 163 -3.27 2.17 12.25
CA ILE A 163 -2.73 1.71 13.52
C ILE A 163 -2.24 2.91 14.34
N GLU A 164 -2.64 2.93 15.62
CA GLU A 164 -2.15 3.83 16.66
C GLU A 164 -2.27 5.34 16.38
N THR A 165 -3.04 5.77 15.37
CA THR A 165 -3.21 7.17 14.98
C THR A 165 -1.90 7.97 14.80
N LYS A 166 -0.80 7.27 14.50
CA LYS A 166 0.55 7.86 14.35
C LYS A 166 0.87 8.30 12.92
N SER A 167 0.15 7.78 11.92
CA SER A 167 0.36 8.20 10.54
C SER A 167 -0.23 9.58 10.29
N ASP A 168 0.50 10.43 9.58
CA ASP A 168 0.05 11.79 9.24
C ASP A 168 -1.10 11.79 8.22
N PHE A 169 -1.24 10.67 7.49
CA PHE A 169 -2.26 10.49 6.48
C PHE A 169 -2.75 9.03 6.48
N SER A 170 -4.07 8.84 6.51
CA SER A 170 -4.69 7.50 6.63
C SER A 170 -5.40 7.01 5.36
N GLN A 171 -5.51 7.83 4.33
CA GLN A 171 -6.30 7.51 3.13
C GLN A 171 -5.42 6.94 2.01
N TYR A 172 -4.60 5.94 2.34
CA TYR A 172 -3.88 5.14 1.35
C TYR A 172 -4.74 3.96 0.88
N CYS A 173 -4.61 3.57 -0.37
CA CYS A 173 -4.91 2.21 -0.82
C CYS A 173 -3.67 1.30 -0.65
N GLY A 174 -3.82 -0.01 -0.76
CA GLY A 174 -2.71 -0.96 -0.62
C GLY A 174 -1.56 -0.68 -1.60
N ALA A 175 -1.88 -0.33 -2.85
CA ALA A 175 -0.87 0.03 -3.86
C ALA A 175 -0.15 1.34 -3.53
N GLY A 176 -0.81 2.29 -2.89
CA GLY A 176 -0.18 3.51 -2.38
C GLY A 176 0.87 3.20 -1.31
N ILE A 177 0.55 2.29 -0.38
CA ILE A 177 1.49 1.82 0.65
C ILE A 177 2.65 1.06 0.02
N ALA A 178 2.37 0.15 -0.91
CA ALA A 178 3.39 -0.61 -1.64
C ALA A 178 4.35 0.31 -2.44
N PHE A 179 3.82 1.39 -3.04
CA PHE A 179 4.63 2.38 -3.72
C PHE A 179 5.52 3.19 -2.75
N ARG A 180 5.00 3.58 -1.59
CA ARG A 180 5.80 4.22 -0.53
C ARG A 180 6.96 3.32 -0.11
N PHE A 181 6.71 2.02 0.06
CA PHE A 181 7.77 1.04 0.32
C PHE A 181 8.78 0.97 -0.82
N ALA A 182 8.33 0.95 -2.08
CA ALA A 182 9.22 0.91 -3.25
C ALA A 182 10.17 2.12 -3.29
N LYS A 183 9.69 3.32 -2.95
CA LYS A 183 10.52 4.55 -2.86
C LYS A 183 11.57 4.48 -1.75
N GLU A 184 11.30 3.78 -0.65
CA GLU A 184 12.25 3.65 0.47
C GLU A 184 13.29 2.55 0.25
N ILE A 185 12.94 1.47 -0.47
CA ILE A 185 13.87 0.36 -0.68
C ILE A 185 14.77 0.54 -1.91
N LEU A 186 14.32 1.28 -2.91
CA LEU A 186 15.05 1.51 -4.16
C LEU A 186 15.80 2.85 -4.16
N PRO A 187 16.86 2.99 -4.97
CA PRO A 187 17.46 4.29 -5.24
C PRO A 187 16.42 5.28 -5.79
N LYS A 188 16.51 6.55 -5.40
CA LYS A 188 15.56 7.60 -5.84
C LYS A 188 15.48 7.77 -7.35
N GLU A 189 16.60 7.54 -8.04
CA GLU A 189 16.73 7.65 -9.49
C GLU A 189 16.37 6.36 -10.23
N SER A 190 15.83 5.36 -9.55
CA SER A 190 15.45 4.10 -10.19
C SER A 190 14.33 4.31 -11.21
N PRO A 191 14.56 4.01 -12.51
CA PRO A 191 13.59 4.30 -13.58
C PRO A 191 12.32 3.45 -13.49
N ILE A 192 12.30 2.43 -12.62
CA ILE A 192 11.11 1.63 -12.41
C ILE A 192 10.08 2.39 -11.57
N LEU A 193 10.50 3.35 -10.73
CA LEU A 193 9.59 4.09 -9.84
C LEU A 193 8.47 4.79 -10.62
N ASP A 194 8.76 5.40 -11.77
CA ASP A 194 7.73 6.03 -12.62
C ASP A 194 6.65 5.03 -13.07
N LYS A 195 7.06 3.80 -13.39
CA LYS A 195 6.13 2.75 -13.79
C LYS A 195 5.29 2.24 -12.61
N LEU A 196 5.90 2.12 -11.44
CA LEU A 196 5.21 1.71 -10.21
C LEU A 196 4.22 2.79 -9.75
N LEU A 197 4.57 4.06 -9.93
CA LEU A 197 3.70 5.19 -9.64
C LEU A 197 2.39 5.14 -10.47
N VAL A 198 2.48 4.77 -11.76
CA VAL A 198 1.30 4.60 -12.60
C VAL A 198 0.37 3.53 -12.03
N LEU A 199 0.91 2.38 -11.58
CA LEU A 199 0.11 1.32 -10.97
C LEU A 199 -0.58 1.80 -9.68
N ALA A 200 0.14 2.51 -8.82
CA ALA A 200 -0.41 3.08 -7.60
C ALA A 200 -1.51 4.12 -7.90
N GLY A 201 -1.34 4.93 -8.94
CA GLY A 201 -2.36 5.89 -9.38
C GLY A 201 -3.64 5.22 -9.87
N ILE A 202 -3.54 4.16 -10.68
CA ILE A 202 -4.69 3.38 -11.15
C ILE A 202 -5.45 2.76 -9.97
N ALA A 203 -4.73 2.12 -9.05
CA ALA A 203 -5.32 1.49 -7.87
C ALA A 203 -6.04 2.50 -6.97
N THR A 204 -5.42 3.67 -6.73
CA THR A 204 -5.99 4.75 -5.92
C THR A 204 -7.36 5.20 -6.45
N VAL A 205 -7.53 5.26 -7.77
CA VAL A 205 -8.81 5.59 -8.40
C VAL A 205 -9.80 4.43 -8.29
N ALA A 206 -9.33 3.20 -8.53
CA ALA A 206 -10.17 2.00 -8.50
C ALA A 206 -10.73 1.69 -7.11
N ASP A 207 -9.94 1.90 -6.07
CA ASP A 207 -10.32 1.72 -4.67
C ASP A 207 -11.14 2.89 -4.10
N MET A 208 -11.39 3.93 -4.92
CA MET A 208 -12.18 5.11 -4.57
C MET A 208 -11.72 5.85 -3.29
N VAL A 209 -10.45 5.74 -2.94
CA VAL A 209 -9.91 6.52 -1.81
C VAL A 209 -9.94 8.02 -2.12
N PRO A 210 -10.09 8.88 -1.10
CA PRO A 210 -10.14 10.32 -1.31
C PRO A 210 -8.88 10.87 -1.98
N LEU A 211 -9.01 11.40 -3.21
CA LEU A 211 -7.88 11.85 -4.02
C LEU A 211 -7.08 13.03 -3.44
N TYR A 212 -7.66 13.79 -2.51
CA TYR A 212 -6.97 14.89 -1.85
C TYR A 212 -5.78 14.44 -0.98
N GLY A 213 -5.74 13.16 -0.58
CA GLY A 213 -4.58 12.59 0.10
C GLY A 213 -3.61 11.87 -0.82
N ALA A 214 -4.10 11.34 -1.94
CA ALA A 214 -3.29 10.71 -2.98
C ALA A 214 -2.58 11.72 -3.91
N ARG A 215 -2.77 13.01 -3.69
CA ARG A 215 -2.26 14.10 -4.56
C ARG A 215 -0.73 14.05 -4.79
N LEU A 216 0.05 13.58 -3.80
CA LEU A 216 1.49 13.39 -3.99
C LEU A 216 1.78 12.38 -5.10
N LEU A 217 1.02 11.28 -5.16
CA LEU A 217 1.11 10.30 -6.23
C LEU A 217 0.73 10.91 -7.57
N PHE A 218 -0.35 11.70 -7.63
CA PHE A 218 -0.82 12.32 -8.87
C PHE A 218 0.05 13.50 -9.32
N GLN A 219 0.64 14.25 -8.41
CA GLN A 219 1.58 15.31 -8.73
C GLN A 219 2.86 14.77 -9.38
N GLU A 220 3.39 13.67 -8.85
CA GLU A 220 4.55 12.99 -9.44
C GLU A 220 4.23 12.40 -10.82
N LEU A 221 2.99 11.96 -11.07
CA LEU A 221 2.55 11.48 -12.39
C LEU A 221 2.45 12.57 -13.45
N SER A 222 2.60 13.86 -13.11
CA SER A 222 2.31 14.99 -14.01
C SER A 222 0.94 14.85 -14.71
N LEU A 223 0.03 14.08 -14.11
CA LEU A 223 -1.32 13.92 -14.62
C LEU A 223 -2.04 15.25 -14.43
N ASP A 224 -2.59 15.77 -15.50
CA ASP A 224 -3.50 16.90 -15.44
C ASP A 224 -4.75 16.48 -14.67
N LEU A 225 -4.71 16.67 -13.35
CA LEU A 225 -5.83 16.39 -12.45
C LEU A 225 -7.10 17.14 -12.86
N GLN A 226 -6.97 18.27 -13.60
CA GLN A 226 -8.11 18.98 -14.16
C GLN A 226 -8.83 18.12 -15.20
N GLY A 227 -8.10 17.42 -16.07
CA GLY A 227 -8.67 16.51 -17.06
C GLY A 227 -9.34 15.27 -16.42
N LEU A 228 -8.75 14.68 -15.39
CA LEU A 228 -9.30 13.52 -14.68
C LEU A 228 -10.53 13.89 -13.82
N MET A 229 -10.50 15.01 -13.11
CA MET A 229 -11.64 15.43 -12.27
C MET A 229 -12.88 15.81 -13.08
N VAL A 230 -12.73 16.32 -14.30
CA VAL A 230 -13.86 16.65 -15.19
C VAL A 230 -14.54 15.39 -15.76
N THR A 231 -13.86 14.26 -15.83
CA THR A 231 -14.41 13.01 -16.38
C THR A 231 -15.21 12.20 -15.35
N PHE A 232 -15.08 12.47 -14.04
CA PHE A 232 -15.73 11.74 -12.95
C PHE A 232 -16.71 12.57 -12.09
N ILE A 233 -17.10 13.77 -12.55
CA ILE A 233 -18.20 14.58 -11.99
C ILE A 233 -19.38 14.54 -12.93
#